data_248ba24b58991265eb348ee41860fd06
#
_entry.id   248ba24b58991265eb348ee41860fd06
#
_cell.length_a   1.000
_cell.length_b   1.000
_cell.length_c   1.000
_cell.angle_alpha   90.00
_cell.angle_beta   90.00
_cell.angle_gamma   90.00
#
_symmetry.space_group_name_H-M   'P 1'
#
loop_
_entity.id
_entity.type
_entity.pdbx_description
1 polymer ?
#
loop_
_entity_poly.entity_id
_entity_poly.type
_entity_poly.pdbx_seq_one_letter_code
_entity_poly.pdbx_strand_id
1 'polypeptide(L)'
;ELTTQNDNYFRPNGQISLNYKNTFGKHDIGALVLWEFYNDRTDILKAYRQFTVGALDQIDAGDKTNINNGGTARVSAHAGLVGRLNYAYDNKYLAELSFRYDGSYKFAPDNRWGFFPAVSLGWRVSEEAFFKEALPMVDNFKIRGSFGKVGDEGVTGYSDDDEKNGKYRAYQYLMGYRY
;
A
#
# COMPACT_ATOMS: atom_id res chain seq x y z
N GLU A 1 -27.98 -14.29 -26.45
CA GLU A 1 -27.27 -13.09 -25.95
C GLU A 1 -25.81 -13.44 -25.71
N LEU A 2 -24.91 -12.61 -26.21
CA LEU A 2 -23.48 -12.73 -25.93
C LEU A 2 -22.97 -11.39 -25.37
N THR A 3 -22.29 -11.48 -24.23
CA THR A 3 -21.54 -10.36 -23.66
C THR A 3 -20.07 -10.75 -23.61
N THR A 4 -19.25 -9.92 -24.22
CA THR A 4 -17.78 -10.05 -24.12
C THR A 4 -17.24 -8.89 -23.30
N GLN A 5 -16.40 -9.21 -22.33
CA GLN A 5 -15.68 -8.21 -21.51
C GLN A 5 -14.19 -8.42 -21.67
N ASN A 6 -13.46 -7.34 -21.88
CA ASN A 6 -12.01 -7.33 -21.90
C ASN A 6 -11.52 -6.36 -20.83
N ASP A 7 -10.74 -6.88 -19.89
CA ASP A 7 -10.15 -6.12 -18.80
C ASP A 7 -8.63 -6.06 -19.02
N ASN A 8 -8.13 -4.85 -19.21
CA ASN A 8 -6.72 -4.59 -19.44
C ASN A 8 -6.11 -3.96 -18.20
N TYR A 9 -5.08 -4.61 -17.63
CA TYR A 9 -4.42 -4.17 -16.42
C TYR A 9 -3.00 -3.70 -16.74
N PHE A 10 -2.68 -2.49 -16.32
CA PHE A 10 -1.34 -1.93 -16.41
C PHE A 10 -0.92 -1.42 -15.05
N ARG A 11 0.12 -2.02 -14.45
CA ARG A 11 0.59 -1.72 -13.09
C ARG A 11 2.11 -1.51 -13.04
N PRO A 12 2.62 -0.37 -13.50
CA PRO A 12 4.01 -0.03 -13.24
C PRO A 12 4.22 0.25 -11.76
N ASN A 13 5.26 -0.33 -11.20
CA ASN A 13 5.76 0.00 -9.87
C ASN A 13 7.28 0.20 -9.93
N GLY A 14 7.81 0.96 -8.99
CA GLY A 14 9.23 1.19 -8.88
C GLY A 14 9.62 1.48 -7.44
N GLN A 15 10.82 1.05 -7.07
CA GLN A 15 11.42 1.31 -5.77
C GLN A 15 12.89 1.67 -5.95
N ILE A 16 13.33 2.67 -5.21
CA ILE A 16 14.73 3.06 -5.10
C ILE A 16 15.07 3.15 -3.63
N SER A 17 16.09 2.43 -3.17
CA SER A 17 16.50 2.45 -1.78
C SER A 17 17.99 2.72 -1.61
N LEU A 18 18.31 3.44 -0.54
CA LEU A 18 19.66 3.63 -0.05
C LEU A 18 19.74 3.05 1.37
N ASN A 19 20.67 2.13 1.56
CA ASN A 19 20.92 1.49 2.84
C ASN A 19 22.34 1.81 3.31
N TYR A 20 22.45 2.18 4.57
CA TYR A 20 23.71 2.37 5.25
C TYR A 20 23.75 1.53 6.51
N LYS A 21 24.86 0.85 6.77
CA LYS A 21 25.09 0.14 8.02
C LYS A 21 26.57 0.22 8.38
N ASN A 22 26.85 0.60 9.62
CA ASN A 22 28.20 0.63 10.14
C ASN A 22 28.24 0.43 11.66
N THR A 23 29.37 -0.06 12.15
CA THR A 23 29.64 -0.29 13.56
C THR A 23 30.88 0.50 13.98
N PHE A 24 30.74 1.35 14.99
CA PHE A 24 31.80 2.17 15.56
C PHE A 24 31.99 1.79 17.02
N GLY A 25 32.92 0.86 17.27
CA GLY A 25 33.11 0.31 18.60
C GLY A 25 31.87 -0.40 19.13
N LYS A 26 31.21 0.19 20.13
CA LYS A 26 29.98 -0.35 20.72
C LYS A 26 28.70 0.22 20.09
N HIS A 27 28.82 1.05 19.06
CA HIS A 27 27.71 1.74 18.41
C HIS A 27 27.42 1.11 17.06
N ASP A 28 26.27 0.50 16.90
CA ASP A 28 25.76 0.03 15.62
C ASP A 28 24.73 1.02 15.09
N ILE A 29 24.95 1.48 13.87
CA ILE A 29 24.05 2.42 13.19
C ILE A 29 23.60 1.82 11.87
N GLY A 30 22.30 1.81 11.64
CA GLY A 30 21.69 1.45 10.37
C GLY A 30 20.72 2.53 9.91
N ALA A 31 20.78 2.91 8.64
CA ALA A 31 19.85 3.86 8.05
C ALA A 31 19.32 3.31 6.73
N LEU A 32 18.04 3.53 6.49
CA LEU A 32 17.34 3.23 5.23
C LEU A 32 16.56 4.46 4.79
N VAL A 33 16.68 4.79 3.52
CA VAL A 33 15.75 5.68 2.82
C VAL A 33 15.25 4.92 1.60
N LEU A 34 13.93 4.86 1.44
CA LEU A 34 13.27 4.18 0.34
C LEU A 34 12.24 5.12 -0.27
N TRP A 35 12.30 5.30 -1.58
CA TRP A 35 11.23 5.89 -2.37
C TRP A 35 10.52 4.78 -3.14
N GLU A 36 9.20 4.75 -3.06
CA GLU A 36 8.37 3.79 -3.79
C GLU A 36 7.19 4.49 -4.47
N PHE A 37 6.80 3.95 -5.62
CA PHE A 37 5.58 4.39 -6.28
C PHE A 37 4.93 3.23 -7.02
N TYR A 38 3.62 3.28 -7.14
CA TYR A 38 2.87 2.45 -8.07
C TYR A 38 1.73 3.22 -8.70
N ASN A 39 1.38 2.82 -9.90
CA ASN A 39 0.25 3.36 -10.64
C ASN A 39 -0.51 2.19 -11.24
N ASP A 40 -1.78 2.08 -10.92
CA ASP A 40 -2.67 1.07 -11.46
C ASP A 40 -3.62 1.69 -12.45
N ARG A 41 -3.71 1.10 -13.63
CA ARG A 41 -4.74 1.41 -14.60
C ARG A 41 -5.43 0.15 -15.03
N THR A 42 -6.76 0.15 -14.90
CA THR A 42 -7.63 -0.91 -15.40
C THR A 42 -8.58 -0.30 -16.41
N ASP A 43 -8.46 -0.73 -17.66
CA ASP A 43 -9.41 -0.36 -18.72
C ASP A 43 -10.36 -1.55 -18.94
N ILE A 44 -11.64 -1.31 -18.80
CA ILE A 44 -12.71 -2.31 -18.96
C ILE A 44 -13.51 -1.95 -20.18
N LEU A 45 -13.57 -2.85 -21.14
CA LEU A 45 -14.40 -2.75 -22.33
C LEU A 45 -15.42 -3.88 -22.34
N LYS A 46 -16.69 -3.54 -22.53
CA LYS A 46 -17.80 -4.49 -22.68
C LYS A 46 -18.47 -4.30 -24.01
N ALA A 47 -18.78 -5.40 -24.67
CA ALA A 47 -19.59 -5.41 -25.87
C ALA A 47 -20.69 -6.47 -25.74
N TYR A 48 -21.90 -6.10 -26.17
CA TYR A 48 -23.09 -6.93 -26.10
C TYR A 48 -23.75 -7.02 -27.47
N ARG A 49 -24.18 -8.24 -27.82
CA ARG A 49 -25.05 -8.47 -28.98
C ARG A 49 -26.10 -9.54 -28.70
N GLN A 50 -27.26 -9.34 -29.34
CA GLN A 50 -28.29 -10.36 -29.37
C GLN A 50 -28.09 -11.27 -30.59
N PHE A 51 -28.32 -12.56 -30.42
CA PHE A 51 -28.23 -13.56 -31.48
C PHE A 51 -29.62 -14.15 -31.78
N THR A 52 -29.97 -14.24 -33.04
CA THR A 52 -31.18 -14.89 -33.48
C THR A 52 -31.00 -16.42 -33.60
N VAL A 53 -29.76 -16.88 -33.73
CA VAL A 53 -29.41 -18.30 -33.86
C VAL A 53 -28.27 -18.59 -32.87
N GLY A 54 -28.49 -19.53 -31.96
CA GLY A 54 -27.62 -19.78 -30.80
C GLY A 54 -26.40 -20.67 -31.05
N ALA A 55 -25.64 -20.46 -32.10
CA ALA A 55 -24.52 -21.38 -32.44
C ALA A 55 -23.16 -20.69 -32.60
N LEU A 56 -23.06 -19.38 -32.47
CA LEU A 56 -21.80 -18.64 -32.69
C LEU A 56 -21.39 -17.85 -31.46
N ASP A 57 -20.14 -17.95 -31.10
CA ASP A 57 -19.50 -17.27 -29.97
C ASP A 57 -18.71 -16.02 -30.36
N GLN A 58 -18.91 -15.51 -31.59
CA GLN A 58 -18.25 -14.32 -32.11
C GLN A 58 -19.21 -13.13 -32.12
N ILE A 59 -18.82 -12.07 -31.44
CA ILE A 59 -19.67 -10.88 -31.26
C ILE A 59 -20.08 -10.24 -32.59
N ASP A 60 -19.24 -10.31 -33.61
CA ASP A 60 -19.54 -9.73 -34.93
C ASP A 60 -20.62 -10.49 -35.72
N ALA A 61 -20.89 -11.73 -35.36
CA ALA A 61 -21.93 -12.56 -35.96
C ALA A 61 -23.36 -12.25 -35.44
N GLY A 62 -23.46 -11.43 -34.38
CA GLY A 62 -24.77 -11.06 -33.82
C GLY A 62 -25.53 -10.01 -34.60
N ASP A 63 -26.82 -9.82 -34.24
CA ASP A 63 -27.70 -8.85 -34.85
C ASP A 63 -27.15 -7.43 -34.74
N LYS A 64 -27.21 -6.67 -35.82
CA LYS A 64 -26.73 -5.29 -35.90
C LYS A 64 -27.74 -4.25 -35.39
N THR A 65 -28.97 -4.66 -35.10
CA THR A 65 -30.02 -3.78 -34.61
C THR A 65 -29.99 -3.58 -33.10
N ASN A 66 -29.48 -4.57 -32.35
CA ASN A 66 -29.34 -4.52 -30.88
C ASN A 66 -27.89 -4.59 -30.46
N ILE A 67 -27.19 -3.48 -30.65
CA ILE A 67 -25.77 -3.33 -30.25
C ILE A 67 -25.73 -2.50 -28.97
N ASN A 68 -25.04 -3.02 -27.95
CA ASN A 68 -24.70 -2.25 -26.77
C ASN A 68 -23.20 -2.39 -26.47
N ASN A 69 -22.58 -1.30 -26.09
CA ASN A 69 -21.20 -1.28 -25.65
C ASN A 69 -21.06 -0.37 -24.44
N GLY A 70 -20.09 -0.67 -23.63
CA GLY A 70 -19.74 0.14 -22.48
C GLY A 70 -18.24 0.04 -22.18
N GLY A 71 -17.73 1.06 -21.57
CA GLY A 71 -16.34 1.06 -21.15
C GLY A 71 -16.14 1.97 -19.94
N THR A 72 -15.17 1.63 -19.14
CA THR A 72 -14.74 2.46 -18.01
C THR A 72 -13.25 2.26 -17.78
N ALA A 73 -12.61 3.28 -17.22
CA ALA A 73 -11.24 3.19 -16.78
C ALA A 73 -11.17 3.52 -15.29
N ARG A 74 -10.36 2.75 -14.57
CA ARG A 74 -10.01 3.02 -13.17
C ARG A 74 -8.53 3.30 -13.10
N VAL A 75 -8.16 4.33 -12.36
CA VAL A 75 -6.77 4.70 -12.14
C VAL A 75 -6.56 4.85 -10.65
N SER A 76 -5.48 4.28 -10.14
CA SER A 76 -5.01 4.52 -8.78
C SER A 76 -3.51 4.78 -8.79
N ALA A 77 -3.05 5.69 -7.95
CA ALA A 77 -1.65 6.06 -7.85
C ALA A 77 -1.26 6.32 -6.40
N HIS A 78 -0.12 5.78 -6.01
CA HIS A 78 0.47 5.98 -4.70
C HIS A 78 1.96 6.26 -4.84
N ALA A 79 2.47 7.09 -3.97
CA ALA A 79 3.91 7.29 -3.82
C ALA A 79 4.23 7.44 -2.34
N GLY A 80 5.38 6.94 -1.93
CA GLY A 80 5.80 6.96 -0.54
C GLY A 80 7.30 7.14 -0.37
N LEU A 81 7.66 7.91 0.64
CA LEU A 81 9.03 8.01 1.14
C LEU A 81 9.09 7.36 2.52
N VAL A 82 9.94 6.36 2.66
CA VAL A 82 10.18 5.66 3.92
C VAL A 82 11.56 5.99 4.43
N GLY A 83 11.65 6.38 5.68
CA GLY A 83 12.92 6.54 6.39
C GLY A 83 12.95 5.66 7.63
N ARG A 84 14.12 5.06 7.91
CA ARG A 84 14.37 4.29 9.11
C ARG A 84 15.79 4.52 9.59
N LEU A 85 15.93 4.76 10.88
CA LEU A 85 17.20 4.85 11.57
C LEU A 85 17.18 3.83 12.72
N ASN A 86 18.10 2.89 12.69
CA ASN A 86 18.34 1.92 13.75
C ASN A 86 19.62 2.27 14.48
N TYR A 87 19.57 2.22 15.78
CA TYR A 87 20.72 2.41 16.64
C TYR A 87 20.76 1.33 17.71
N ALA A 88 21.93 0.73 17.91
CA ALA A 88 22.19 -0.16 19.03
C ALA A 88 23.48 0.23 19.74
N TYR A 89 23.43 0.23 21.07
CA TYR A 89 24.59 0.44 21.91
C TYR A 89 24.92 -0.83 22.69
N ASP A 90 26.16 -1.30 22.54
CA ASP A 90 26.72 -2.50 23.21
C ASP A 90 25.82 -3.74 23.05
N ASN A 91 25.05 -3.79 21.95
CA ASN A 91 24.05 -4.81 21.69
C ASN A 91 22.96 -4.94 22.78
N LYS A 92 22.88 -4.02 23.73
CA LYS A 92 21.99 -3.99 24.89
C LYS A 92 20.81 -3.05 24.70
N TYR A 93 21.08 -1.82 24.31
CA TYR A 93 20.10 -0.75 24.16
C TYR A 93 19.81 -0.53 22.69
N LEU A 94 18.57 -0.63 22.32
CA LEU A 94 18.12 -0.57 20.94
C LEU A 94 17.14 0.60 20.77
N ALA A 95 17.33 1.39 19.74
CA ALA A 95 16.40 2.45 19.35
C ALA A 95 16.14 2.36 17.85
N GLU A 96 14.90 2.54 17.46
CA GLU A 96 14.48 2.68 16.07
C GLU A 96 13.61 3.91 15.92
N LEU A 97 13.95 4.74 14.96
CA LEU A 97 13.11 5.84 14.47
C LEU A 97 12.72 5.50 13.05
N SER A 98 11.45 5.57 12.74
CA SER A 98 10.97 5.39 11.38
C SER A 98 9.88 6.38 11.03
N PHE A 99 9.75 6.68 9.76
CA PHE A 99 8.63 7.45 9.25
C PHE A 99 8.24 6.98 7.86
N ARG A 100 6.97 7.21 7.53
CA ARG A 100 6.45 7.15 6.18
C ARG A 100 5.82 8.48 5.81
N TYR A 101 6.08 8.94 4.61
CA TYR A 101 5.45 10.10 4.01
C TYR A 101 4.77 9.63 2.73
N ASP A 102 3.48 9.32 2.86
CA ASP A 102 2.70 8.65 1.83
C ASP A 102 1.71 9.59 1.16
N GLY A 103 1.67 9.54 -0.17
CA GLY A 103 0.72 10.28 -0.98
C GLY A 103 -0.25 9.34 -1.70
N SER A 104 -1.55 9.63 -1.59
CA SER A 104 -2.61 8.87 -2.24
C SER A 104 -3.45 9.75 -3.16
N TYR A 105 -3.77 9.21 -4.34
CA TYR A 105 -4.65 9.85 -5.32
C TYR A 105 -6.08 10.06 -4.81
N LYS A 106 -6.49 9.32 -3.76
CA LYS A 106 -7.84 9.40 -3.20
C LYS A 106 -8.16 10.74 -2.55
N PHE A 107 -7.13 11.46 -2.13
CA PHE A 107 -7.26 12.73 -1.42
C PHE A 107 -7.07 13.94 -2.34
N ALA A 108 -7.65 15.07 -1.95
CA ALA A 108 -7.46 16.34 -2.63
C ALA A 108 -5.97 16.72 -2.71
N PRO A 109 -5.54 17.45 -3.75
CA PRO A 109 -4.13 17.82 -3.92
C PRO A 109 -3.46 18.40 -2.68
N ASP A 110 -4.17 19.27 -1.95
CA ASP A 110 -3.66 19.96 -0.75
C ASP A 110 -3.54 19.05 0.47
N ASN A 111 -4.29 17.94 0.52
CA ASN A 111 -4.32 16.98 1.63
C ASN A 111 -3.86 15.57 1.22
N ARG A 112 -3.20 15.45 0.09
CA ARG A 112 -2.82 14.17 -0.50
C ARG A 112 -1.73 13.44 0.26
N TRP A 113 -0.89 14.17 0.98
CA TRP A 113 0.28 13.65 1.64
C TRP A 113 0.08 13.55 3.15
N GLY A 114 0.40 12.39 3.71
CA GLY A 114 0.35 12.11 5.14
C GLY A 114 1.72 11.75 5.70
N PHE A 115 2.04 12.23 6.92
CA PHE A 115 3.26 11.91 7.62
C PHE A 115 2.97 11.00 8.82
N PHE A 116 3.64 9.85 8.88
CA PHE A 116 3.41 8.77 9.84
C PHE A 116 4.71 8.37 10.52
N PRO A 117 5.09 9.05 11.62
CA PRO A 117 6.27 8.72 12.38
C PRO A 117 6.01 7.57 13.36
N ALA A 118 7.07 6.81 13.66
CA ALA A 118 7.08 5.80 14.70
C ALA A 118 8.44 5.74 15.41
N VAL A 119 8.41 5.40 16.70
CA VAL A 119 9.59 5.19 17.53
C VAL A 119 9.47 3.87 18.27
N SER A 120 10.55 3.16 18.38
CA SER A 120 10.65 1.91 19.17
C SER A 120 11.93 1.92 19.99
N LEU A 121 11.81 1.52 21.25
CA LEU A 121 12.93 1.32 22.15
C LEU A 121 12.96 -0.12 22.63
N GLY A 122 14.14 -0.68 22.78
CA GLY A 122 14.34 -2.03 23.28
C GLY A 122 15.53 -2.12 24.20
N TRP A 123 15.41 -2.96 25.21
CA TRP A 123 16.49 -3.29 26.14
C TRP A 123 16.65 -4.81 26.21
N ARG A 124 17.84 -5.28 25.86
CA ARG A 124 18.23 -6.69 26.04
C ARG A 124 18.80 -6.88 27.43
N VAL A 125 17.92 -7.16 28.38
CA VAL A 125 18.28 -7.34 29.78
C VAL A 125 19.19 -8.54 29.95
N SER A 126 19.03 -9.58 29.11
CA SER A 126 19.91 -10.77 29.13
C SER A 126 21.36 -10.48 28.81
N GLU A 127 21.68 -9.32 28.22
CA GLU A 127 23.08 -8.93 27.97
C GLU A 127 23.72 -8.18 29.13
N GLU A 128 22.97 -7.85 30.18
CA GLU A 128 23.49 -7.21 31.37
C GLU A 128 24.20 -8.23 32.30
N ALA A 129 25.29 -7.80 32.92
CA ALA A 129 26.09 -8.67 33.81
C ALA A 129 25.23 -9.18 34.98
N PHE A 130 24.46 -8.30 35.60
CA PHE A 130 23.62 -8.67 36.74
C PHE A 130 22.56 -9.75 36.37
N PHE A 131 22.07 -9.71 35.15
CA PHE A 131 21.06 -10.68 34.71
C PHE A 131 21.66 -12.04 34.39
N LYS A 132 22.83 -12.06 33.73
CA LYS A 132 23.59 -13.30 33.45
C LYS A 132 24.02 -14.04 34.71
N GLU A 133 24.34 -13.28 35.76
CA GLU A 133 24.71 -13.86 37.06
C GLU A 133 23.48 -14.41 37.81
N ALA A 134 22.36 -13.70 37.79
CA ALA A 134 21.17 -14.07 38.52
C ALA A 134 20.37 -15.20 37.84
N LEU A 135 20.34 -15.23 36.52
CA LEU A 135 19.50 -16.15 35.71
C LEU A 135 20.30 -16.75 34.54
N PRO A 136 21.33 -17.56 34.79
CA PRO A 136 22.22 -18.07 33.74
C PRO A 136 21.52 -19.02 32.75
N MET A 137 20.34 -19.53 33.08
CA MET A 137 19.56 -20.42 32.22
C MET A 137 18.68 -19.66 31.18
N VAL A 138 18.64 -18.32 31.25
CA VAL A 138 17.83 -17.50 30.36
C VAL A 138 18.71 -16.81 29.34
N ASP A 139 18.81 -17.36 28.14
CA ASP A 139 19.72 -16.87 27.09
C ASP A 139 19.26 -15.58 26.45
N ASN A 140 17.93 -15.33 26.39
CA ASN A 140 17.41 -14.15 25.73
C ASN A 140 16.19 -13.58 26.46
N PHE A 141 16.38 -12.42 27.07
CA PHE A 141 15.30 -11.64 27.67
C PHE A 141 15.38 -10.19 27.20
N LYS A 142 14.36 -9.73 26.50
CA LYS A 142 14.26 -8.40 25.89
C LYS A 142 12.94 -7.74 26.23
N ILE A 143 13.02 -6.51 26.69
CA ILE A 143 11.86 -5.61 26.86
C ILE A 143 11.80 -4.66 25.67
N ARG A 144 10.62 -4.44 25.13
CA ARG A 144 10.41 -3.53 23.99
C ARG A 144 9.13 -2.71 24.16
N GLY A 145 9.23 -1.43 23.82
CA GLY A 145 8.08 -0.52 23.70
C GLY A 145 8.13 0.22 22.38
N SER A 146 6.96 0.49 21.79
CA SER A 146 6.86 1.27 20.56
C SER A 146 5.62 2.16 20.57
N PHE A 147 5.76 3.31 19.92
CA PHE A 147 4.68 4.25 19.69
C PHE A 147 4.77 4.80 18.27
N GLY A 148 3.62 4.97 17.59
CA GLY A 148 3.61 5.48 16.24
C GLY A 148 2.24 5.94 15.80
N LYS A 149 2.24 6.73 14.74
CA LYS A 149 1.03 7.16 14.03
C LYS A 149 0.89 6.32 12.77
N VAL A 150 -0.30 5.78 12.54
CA VAL A 150 -0.67 5.02 11.34
C VAL A 150 -1.69 5.83 10.54
N GLY A 151 -1.56 5.84 9.23
CA GLY A 151 -2.54 6.37 8.31
C GLY A 151 -3.43 5.27 7.76
N ASP A 152 -4.67 5.61 7.50
CA ASP A 152 -5.62 4.76 6.81
C ASP A 152 -6.19 5.55 5.62
N GLU A 153 -6.22 4.92 4.44
CA GLU A 153 -6.87 5.44 3.24
C GLU A 153 -8.33 4.99 3.13
N GLY A 154 -8.79 4.18 4.08
CA GLY A 154 -10.16 3.71 4.15
C GLY A 154 -11.13 4.85 4.36
N VAL A 155 -12.21 4.86 3.58
CA VAL A 155 -13.34 5.76 3.83
C VAL A 155 -14.27 5.04 4.78
N THR A 156 -14.39 5.57 5.99
CA THR A 156 -15.31 5.04 7.00
C THR A 156 -16.74 4.98 6.44
N GLY A 157 -17.31 3.78 6.40
CA GLY A 157 -18.70 3.57 5.97
C GLY A 157 -18.87 2.91 4.60
N TYR A 158 -17.78 2.53 3.93
CA TYR A 158 -17.84 1.78 2.68
C TYR A 158 -17.16 0.42 2.84
N SER A 159 -17.81 -0.62 2.34
CA SER A 159 -17.28 -1.99 2.30
C SER A 159 -16.55 -2.27 0.98
N ASP A 160 -15.74 -3.34 0.95
CA ASP A 160 -15.10 -3.82 -0.28
C ASP A 160 -16.11 -4.14 -1.39
N ASP A 161 -17.35 -4.46 -1.02
CA ASP A 161 -18.44 -4.71 -1.96
C ASP A 161 -18.93 -3.42 -2.63
N ASP A 162 -18.85 -2.27 -1.97
CA ASP A 162 -19.19 -0.97 -2.54
C ASP A 162 -18.16 -0.54 -3.59
N GLU A 163 -16.91 -0.89 -3.42
CA GLU A 163 -15.86 -0.67 -4.42
C GLU A 163 -16.11 -1.51 -5.68
N LYS A 164 -16.41 -2.81 -5.52
CA LYS A 164 -16.74 -3.71 -6.63
C LYS A 164 -17.99 -3.29 -7.40
N ASN A 165 -18.96 -2.71 -6.71
CA ASN A 165 -20.21 -2.24 -7.29
C ASN A 165 -20.12 -0.82 -7.89
N GLY A 166 -18.93 -0.22 -7.92
CA GLY A 166 -18.73 1.12 -8.49
C GLY A 166 -19.27 2.27 -7.63
N LYS A 167 -19.66 1.99 -6.38
CA LYS A 167 -20.11 3.00 -5.42
C LYS A 167 -18.94 3.75 -4.78
N TYR A 168 -17.74 3.16 -4.81
CA TYR A 168 -16.54 3.78 -4.32
C TYR A 168 -16.09 4.91 -5.25
N ARG A 169 -16.09 6.13 -4.75
CA ARG A 169 -15.61 7.29 -5.49
C ARG A 169 -14.17 7.58 -5.13
N ALA A 170 -13.24 7.14 -5.96
CA ALA A 170 -11.97 7.83 -6.07
C ALA A 170 -12.28 9.31 -6.36
N TYR A 171 -11.55 10.24 -5.74
CA TYR A 171 -11.82 11.68 -5.90
C TYR A 171 -13.11 12.18 -5.22
N GLN A 172 -13.38 11.74 -4.00
CA GLN A 172 -14.56 12.20 -3.22
C GLN A 172 -14.61 13.71 -3.00
N TYR A 173 -13.49 14.40 -3.16
CA TYR A 173 -13.39 15.86 -3.08
C TYR A 173 -13.87 16.57 -4.35
N LEU A 174 -14.06 15.85 -5.46
CA LEU A 174 -14.67 16.42 -6.66
C LEU A 174 -16.19 16.34 -6.52
N MET A 175 -16.86 17.51 -6.49
CA MET A 175 -18.30 17.56 -6.66
C MET A 175 -18.61 17.05 -8.07
N GLY A 176 -19.03 15.79 -8.16
CA GLY A 176 -19.36 15.17 -9.43
C GLY A 176 -20.67 15.73 -9.96
N TYR A 177 -20.65 16.35 -11.12
CA TYR A 177 -21.84 16.52 -11.91
C TYR A 177 -22.28 15.12 -12.38
N ARG A 178 -23.51 14.72 -12.06
CA ARG A 178 -24.15 13.60 -12.72
C ARG A 178 -24.79 14.14 -14.02
N TYR A 179 -24.39 13.57 -15.13
CA TYR A 179 -25.12 13.67 -16.38
C TYR A 179 -26.21 12.60 -16.42
#